data_d27b90521656a2ebc73e8afc3c729883
#
_entry.id   d27b90521656a2ebc73e8afc3c729883
#
_cell.length_a   1.000
_cell.length_b   1.000
_cell.length_c   1.000
_cell.angle_alpha   90.00
_cell.angle_beta   90.00
_cell.angle_gamma   90.00
#
_symmetry.space_group_name_H-M   'P 1'
#
loop_
_entity.id
_entity.type
_entity.pdbx_description
1 polymer ?
#
loop_
_entity_poly.entity_id
_entity_poly.type
_entity_poly.pdbx_seq_one_letter_code
_entity_poly.pdbx_strand_id
1 'polypeptide(L)'
;MRSMYANARHRQIKEAAQWPYKWVHNVDYPLGRGSVAGVIQTPHGRPVVGAWVVLAAPGKPWAMQADGYEFWTKTNRLGHFIIHKIRPGNYTLYATGANHFVSFQKPGVTVSAGRTMSLGTVVWKRRMKGTLLWEIGTADRSTRHFRHGRNIRHWGNFRWYPKEFPDDVTYTIGKSTPSKDWNFAQWTWYCKRPWWAIQFNLARQPSGVATLTLGIAASCPPPHHKLLHLRVMINGQIVQNISLKKSGMAVYRSGGQDSDYGVRYVRFNADILKAGRNTIHLALQGSTKFPKSVAAIQRGQVGAVMYDAIRLSDYARLATR
;
A
#
# COMPACT_ATOMS: atom_id res chain seq x y z
N MET A 1 28.79 27.32 -6.45
CA MET A 1 27.57 27.44 -5.63
C MET A 1 26.90 26.04 -5.57
N ARG A 2 26.67 25.48 -4.39
CA ARG A 2 25.94 24.19 -4.28
C ARG A 2 24.47 24.43 -4.65
N SER A 3 23.82 23.49 -5.36
CA SER A 3 22.40 23.57 -5.61
C SER A 3 21.59 23.57 -4.28
N MET A 4 20.35 24.09 -4.28
CA MET A 4 19.47 24.09 -3.11
C MET A 4 19.33 22.68 -2.51
N TYR A 5 19.18 21.66 -3.35
CA TYR A 5 19.08 20.27 -2.92
C TYR A 5 20.35 19.78 -2.24
N ALA A 6 21.53 20.12 -2.76
CA ALA A 6 22.79 19.75 -2.14
C ALA A 6 22.99 20.44 -0.79
N ASN A 7 22.57 21.68 -0.65
CA ASN A 7 22.56 22.42 0.62
C ASN A 7 21.61 21.80 1.64
N ALA A 8 20.37 21.49 1.23
CA ALA A 8 19.37 20.87 2.10
C ALA A 8 19.86 19.51 2.61
N ARG A 9 20.44 18.68 1.72
CA ARG A 9 21.00 17.38 2.10
C ARG A 9 22.21 17.51 3.05
N HIS A 10 23.09 18.46 2.79
CA HIS A 10 24.22 18.74 3.68
C HIS A 10 23.74 19.14 5.08
N ARG A 11 22.74 20.04 5.14
CA ARG A 11 22.12 20.46 6.41
C ARG A 11 21.47 19.28 7.13
N GLN A 12 20.68 18.48 6.44
CA GLN A 12 20.05 17.28 7.00
C GLN A 12 21.07 16.33 7.64
N ILE A 13 22.20 16.06 6.97
CA ILE A 13 23.25 15.18 7.49
C ILE A 13 23.86 15.79 8.77
N LYS A 14 24.15 17.09 8.75
CA LYS A 14 24.72 17.81 9.89
C LYS A 14 23.77 17.78 11.11
N GLU A 15 22.50 18.09 10.89
CA GLU A 15 21.50 18.10 11.96
C GLU A 15 21.23 16.68 12.52
N ALA A 16 21.16 15.68 11.66
CA ALA A 16 20.96 14.28 12.10
C ALA A 16 22.14 13.76 12.94
N ALA A 17 23.36 14.22 12.68
CA ALA A 17 24.54 13.87 13.48
C ALA A 17 24.51 14.49 14.87
N GLN A 18 23.98 15.71 14.99
CA GLN A 18 23.89 16.44 16.26
C GLN A 18 22.68 16.03 17.11
N TRP A 19 21.67 15.43 16.51
CA TRP A 19 20.45 15.00 17.20
C TRP A 19 20.70 13.75 18.08
N PRO A 20 20.16 13.66 19.33
CA PRO A 20 19.36 14.67 20.02
C PRO A 20 20.25 15.84 20.51
N TYR A 21 19.71 17.06 20.41
CA TYR A 21 20.43 18.28 20.71
C TYR A 21 20.71 18.42 22.22
N LYS A 22 21.97 18.50 22.61
CA LYS A 22 22.40 18.55 24.01
C LYS A 22 21.95 19.81 24.75
N TRP A 23 21.65 20.86 24.01
CA TRP A 23 21.18 22.15 24.55
C TRP A 23 19.68 22.20 24.85
N VAL A 24 18.91 21.18 24.44
CA VAL A 24 17.47 21.07 24.77
C VAL A 24 17.32 20.37 26.11
N HIS A 25 16.82 21.09 27.08
CA HIS A 25 16.54 20.59 28.44
C HIS A 25 15.03 20.54 28.65
N ASN A 26 14.40 19.41 28.42
CA ASN A 26 12.99 19.20 28.58
C ASN A 26 12.71 17.72 28.94
N VAL A 27 11.77 17.49 29.87
CA VAL A 27 11.37 16.15 30.30
C VAL A 27 10.84 15.31 29.14
N ASP A 28 10.20 15.95 28.17
CA ASP A 28 9.70 15.30 26.97
C ASP A 28 10.77 15.08 25.89
N TYR A 29 11.99 15.56 26.13
CA TYR A 29 13.12 15.41 25.23
C TYR A 29 14.32 14.75 25.93
N PRO A 30 14.21 13.47 26.36
CA PRO A 30 15.31 12.81 27.06
C PRO A 30 16.54 12.70 26.14
N LEU A 31 17.71 13.07 26.66
CA LEU A 31 19.00 12.92 25.94
C LEU A 31 19.48 11.48 25.92
N GLY A 32 19.20 10.74 27.01
CA GLY A 32 19.47 9.32 27.06
C GLY A 32 18.53 8.56 26.13
N ARG A 33 19.09 7.93 25.09
CA ARG A 33 18.36 7.19 24.06
C ARG A 33 18.84 5.76 24.00
N GLY A 34 17.94 4.85 23.54
CA GLY A 34 18.26 3.45 23.30
C GLY A 34 18.26 3.10 21.81
N SER A 35 18.43 1.83 21.54
CA SER A 35 18.35 1.27 20.19
C SER A 35 17.57 -0.04 20.19
N VAL A 36 17.00 -0.41 19.03
CA VAL A 36 16.39 -1.72 18.81
C VAL A 36 16.98 -2.32 17.54
N ALA A 37 17.40 -3.58 17.62
CA ALA A 37 17.97 -4.31 16.50
C ALA A 37 17.32 -5.68 16.34
N GLY A 38 17.36 -6.24 15.13
CA GLY A 38 16.86 -7.58 14.86
C GLY A 38 17.02 -7.98 13.40
N VAL A 39 16.51 -9.16 13.08
CA VAL A 39 16.48 -9.72 11.73
C VAL A 39 15.07 -10.11 11.40
N ILE A 40 14.54 -9.69 10.24
CA ILE A 40 13.22 -10.13 9.78
C ILE A 40 13.40 -11.18 8.69
N GLN A 41 12.77 -12.34 8.90
CA GLN A 41 12.81 -13.48 7.98
C GLN A 41 11.41 -14.02 7.69
N THR A 42 11.29 -14.72 6.56
CA THR A 42 10.12 -15.55 6.26
C THR A 42 10.16 -16.84 7.10
N PRO A 43 9.07 -17.64 7.20
CA PRO A 43 9.09 -18.94 7.87
C PRO A 43 10.11 -19.94 7.33
N HIS A 44 10.57 -19.74 6.09
CA HIS A 44 11.59 -20.58 5.45
C HIS A 44 13.01 -20.00 5.59
N GLY A 45 13.25 -19.11 6.54
CA GLY A 45 14.56 -18.51 6.82
C GLY A 45 15.04 -17.51 5.79
N ARG A 46 14.25 -17.17 4.74
CA ARG A 46 14.67 -16.18 3.74
C ARG A 46 14.58 -14.76 4.32
N PRO A 47 15.59 -13.90 4.12
CA PRO A 47 15.55 -12.53 4.62
C PRO A 47 14.41 -11.73 3.97
N VAL A 48 13.75 -10.88 4.76
CA VAL A 48 12.79 -9.89 4.25
C VAL A 48 13.54 -8.60 3.98
N VAL A 49 13.77 -8.31 2.70
CA VAL A 49 14.62 -7.21 2.24
C VAL A 49 13.80 -5.95 1.95
N GLY A 50 14.30 -4.78 2.40
CA GLY A 50 13.69 -3.48 2.09
C GLY A 50 12.37 -3.19 2.79
N ALA A 51 11.98 -4.00 3.78
CA ALA A 51 10.81 -3.71 4.60
C ALA A 51 11.02 -2.45 5.42
N TRP A 52 10.01 -1.60 5.50
CA TRP A 52 9.95 -0.55 6.49
C TRP A 52 9.72 -1.17 7.86
N VAL A 53 10.54 -0.79 8.82
CA VAL A 53 10.42 -1.19 10.22
C VAL A 53 10.13 0.05 11.04
N VAL A 54 8.99 0.05 11.74
CA VAL A 54 8.50 1.21 12.50
C VAL A 54 8.29 0.79 13.95
N LEU A 55 8.83 1.57 14.87
CA LEU A 55 8.48 1.52 16.28
C LEU A 55 7.55 2.68 16.57
N ALA A 56 6.34 2.39 17.05
CA ALA A 56 5.32 3.37 17.38
C ALA A 56 4.73 3.10 18.76
N ALA A 57 4.09 4.10 19.34
CA ALA A 57 3.41 3.96 20.62
C ALA A 57 2.40 2.81 20.60
N PRO A 58 2.17 2.12 21.74
CA PRO A 58 1.17 1.06 21.80
C PRO A 58 -0.26 1.59 21.60
N GLY A 59 -1.19 0.71 21.24
CA GLY A 59 -2.63 0.98 21.20
C GLY A 59 -3.16 1.14 19.79
N LYS A 60 -2.97 2.29 19.15
CA LYS A 60 -3.44 2.53 17.76
C LYS A 60 -2.44 2.04 16.73
N PRO A 61 -2.90 1.65 15.52
CA PRO A 61 -2.00 1.39 14.40
C PRO A 61 -1.10 2.61 14.12
N TRP A 62 0.18 2.37 13.82
CA TRP A 62 1.16 3.46 13.64
C TRP A 62 0.70 4.53 12.63
N ALA A 63 0.08 4.12 11.52
CA ALA A 63 -0.40 5.03 10.48
C ALA A 63 -1.61 5.91 10.91
N MET A 64 -2.15 5.72 12.12
CA MET A 64 -3.30 6.44 12.66
C MET A 64 -2.96 7.20 13.96
N GLN A 65 -1.68 7.29 14.30
CA GLN A 65 -1.22 8.03 15.48
C GLN A 65 -0.87 9.47 15.08
N ALA A 66 -1.37 10.44 15.83
CA ALA A 66 -1.09 11.87 15.62
C ALA A 66 -0.17 12.45 16.71
N ASP A 67 -0.09 11.78 17.83
CA ASP A 67 0.50 12.27 19.11
C ASP A 67 1.62 11.36 19.64
N GLY A 68 1.92 10.28 18.94
CA GLY A 68 2.98 9.34 19.33
C GLY A 68 4.31 9.60 18.65
N TYR A 69 5.40 9.14 19.28
CA TYR A 69 6.70 9.13 18.65
C TYR A 69 6.86 7.90 17.77
N GLU A 70 7.34 8.11 16.58
CA GLU A 70 7.65 7.06 15.61
C GLU A 70 9.13 7.07 15.25
N PHE A 71 9.74 5.90 15.30
CA PHE A 71 11.13 5.67 14.90
C PHE A 71 11.14 4.61 13.83
N TRP A 72 11.89 4.81 12.76
CA TRP A 72 11.84 3.89 11.64
C TRP A 72 13.19 3.69 10.93
N THR A 73 13.29 2.57 10.26
CA THR A 73 14.42 2.18 9.41
C THR A 73 13.94 1.24 8.31
N LYS A 74 14.87 0.70 7.53
CA LYS A 74 14.59 -0.38 6.58
C LYS A 74 15.47 -1.59 6.85
N THR A 75 14.95 -2.78 6.55
CA THR A 75 15.76 -3.98 6.51
C THR A 75 16.74 -3.95 5.35
N ASN A 76 17.97 -4.42 5.60
CA ASN A 76 19.00 -4.55 4.58
C ASN A 76 18.85 -5.86 3.78
N ARG A 77 19.82 -6.19 2.91
CA ARG A 77 19.82 -7.39 2.06
C ARG A 77 19.80 -8.70 2.84
N LEU A 78 20.23 -8.71 4.10
CA LEU A 78 20.20 -9.87 5.00
C LEU A 78 18.99 -9.87 5.93
N GLY A 79 18.04 -8.93 5.75
CA GLY A 79 16.88 -8.78 6.63
C GLY A 79 17.18 -8.10 7.96
N HIS A 80 18.43 -7.66 8.19
CA HIS A 80 18.82 -6.97 9.42
C HIS A 80 18.29 -5.55 9.43
N PHE A 81 17.91 -5.09 10.62
CA PHE A 81 17.55 -3.71 10.88
C PHE A 81 18.13 -3.25 12.22
N ILE A 82 18.36 -1.96 12.33
CA ILE A 82 18.64 -1.27 13.57
C ILE A 82 17.98 0.12 13.54
N ILE A 83 17.34 0.48 14.65
CA ILE A 83 16.81 1.80 14.90
C ILE A 83 17.57 2.39 16.06
N HIS A 84 18.20 3.51 15.83
CA HIS A 84 19.00 4.22 16.84
C HIS A 84 18.26 5.39 17.46
N LYS A 85 18.77 5.88 18.58
CA LYS A 85 18.34 7.11 19.22
C LYS A 85 16.84 7.14 19.58
N ILE A 86 16.29 6.00 19.96
CA ILE A 86 14.90 5.84 20.34
C ILE A 86 14.72 6.41 21.76
N ARG A 87 13.67 7.16 21.97
CA ARG A 87 13.24 7.61 23.31
C ARG A 87 12.92 6.38 24.18
N PRO A 88 13.37 6.32 25.45
CA PRO A 88 12.98 5.24 26.35
C PRO A 88 11.47 5.14 26.48
N GLY A 89 10.95 3.94 26.52
CA GLY A 89 9.51 3.67 26.61
C GLY A 89 9.08 2.33 26.04
N ASN A 90 7.78 2.10 26.02
CA ASN A 90 7.17 0.90 25.47
C ASN A 90 6.62 1.18 24.07
N TYR A 91 6.86 0.23 23.17
CA TYR A 91 6.53 0.36 21.74
C TYR A 91 5.91 -0.92 21.18
N THR A 92 5.28 -0.76 20.05
CA THR A 92 4.94 -1.85 19.15
C THR A 92 5.82 -1.74 17.91
N LEU A 93 6.49 -2.84 17.54
CA LEU A 93 7.22 -2.94 16.29
C LEU A 93 6.27 -3.34 15.18
N TYR A 94 6.32 -2.59 14.10
CA TYR A 94 5.66 -2.92 12.84
C TYR A 94 6.69 -3.16 11.76
N ALA A 95 6.38 -4.07 10.81
CA ALA A 95 7.08 -4.14 9.54
C ALA A 95 6.07 -4.14 8.40
N THR A 96 6.37 -3.41 7.32
CA THR A 96 5.45 -3.22 6.20
C THR A 96 6.18 -3.10 4.87
N GLY A 97 5.46 -3.33 3.78
CA GLY A 97 6.05 -3.36 2.44
C GLY A 97 6.71 -4.70 2.13
N ALA A 98 7.80 -4.69 1.35
CA ALA A 98 8.56 -5.88 0.93
C ALA A 98 7.69 -6.97 0.29
N ASN A 99 6.71 -6.56 -0.51
CA ASN A 99 5.73 -7.44 -1.17
C ASN A 99 4.83 -8.24 -0.22
N HIS A 100 4.49 -7.64 0.93
CA HIS A 100 3.55 -8.18 1.91
C HIS A 100 2.33 -7.27 2.03
N PHE A 101 1.14 -7.78 1.73
CA PHE A 101 -0.11 -7.02 1.86
C PHE A 101 -0.45 -6.67 3.31
N VAL A 102 -0.10 -7.53 4.25
CA VAL A 102 -0.43 -7.35 5.66
C VAL A 102 0.84 -7.04 6.43
N SER A 103 0.81 -5.98 7.23
CA SER A 103 1.93 -5.63 8.10
C SER A 103 2.15 -6.68 9.18
N PHE A 104 3.40 -6.87 9.52
CA PHE A 104 3.81 -7.56 10.75
C PHE A 104 3.61 -6.63 11.95
N GLN A 105 3.29 -7.20 13.09
CA GLN A 105 3.14 -6.48 14.35
C GLN A 105 3.69 -7.31 15.50
N LYS A 106 4.52 -6.69 16.35
CA LYS A 106 5.03 -7.28 17.60
C LYS A 106 4.92 -6.22 18.71
N PRO A 107 3.94 -6.36 19.62
CA PRO A 107 3.84 -5.50 20.81
C PRO A 107 4.91 -5.83 21.85
N GLY A 108 5.00 -5.00 22.88
CA GLY A 108 5.84 -5.24 24.05
C GLY A 108 7.33 -5.04 23.83
N VAL A 109 7.72 -4.10 22.97
CA VAL A 109 9.12 -3.73 22.77
C VAL A 109 9.48 -2.60 23.73
N THR A 110 10.27 -2.91 24.78
CA THR A 110 10.71 -1.92 25.78
C THR A 110 12.11 -1.41 25.43
N VAL A 111 12.25 -0.10 25.36
CA VAL A 111 13.53 0.57 25.07
C VAL A 111 14.01 1.27 26.33
N SER A 112 15.26 1.00 26.72
CA SER A 112 15.93 1.66 27.85
C SER A 112 17.10 2.54 27.34
N ALA A 113 17.35 3.64 28.04
CA ALA A 113 18.44 4.54 27.73
C ALA A 113 19.80 3.81 27.77
N GLY A 114 20.70 4.15 26.83
CA GLY A 114 22.05 3.60 26.74
C GLY A 114 22.12 2.13 26.34
N ARG A 115 20.99 1.45 26.05
CA ARG A 115 20.97 0.02 25.73
C ARG A 115 20.44 -0.24 24.33
N THR A 116 20.93 -1.35 23.74
CA THR A 116 20.38 -1.90 22.51
C THR A 116 19.52 -3.12 22.85
N MET A 117 18.23 -3.03 22.61
CA MET A 117 17.31 -4.17 22.70
C MET A 117 17.44 -5.03 21.45
N SER A 118 17.90 -6.26 21.62
CA SER A 118 17.94 -7.24 20.53
C SER A 118 16.63 -8.02 20.50
N LEU A 119 15.98 -8.05 19.34
CA LEU A 119 14.76 -8.85 19.12
C LEU A 119 15.08 -10.22 18.52
N GLY A 120 16.38 -10.50 18.24
CA GLY A 120 16.79 -11.72 17.57
C GLY A 120 16.13 -11.85 16.19
N THR A 121 15.76 -13.08 15.83
CA THR A 121 15.06 -13.37 14.58
C THR A 121 13.55 -13.22 14.75
N VAL A 122 12.98 -12.34 13.95
CA VAL A 122 11.55 -12.07 13.87
C VAL A 122 11.00 -12.73 12.61
N VAL A 123 10.08 -13.68 12.77
CA VAL A 123 9.47 -14.41 11.65
C VAL A 123 8.20 -13.70 11.18
N TRP A 124 8.24 -13.16 9.95
CA TRP A 124 7.08 -12.56 9.32
C TRP A 124 6.37 -13.56 8.40
N LYS A 125 5.29 -14.13 8.88
CA LYS A 125 4.48 -15.08 8.10
C LYS A 125 3.69 -14.35 7.02
N ARG A 126 3.94 -14.68 5.77
CA ARG A 126 3.07 -14.27 4.65
C ARG A 126 1.69 -14.91 4.84
N ARG A 127 0.65 -14.10 4.93
CA ARG A 127 -0.73 -14.61 4.91
C ARG A 127 -1.22 -14.86 3.47
N MET A 128 -0.37 -15.46 2.64
CA MET A 128 -0.80 -15.94 1.33
C MET A 128 -1.32 -17.36 1.46
N LYS A 129 -2.53 -17.58 0.99
CA LYS A 129 -3.09 -18.91 0.81
C LYS A 129 -3.20 -19.19 -0.69
N GLY A 130 -2.74 -20.34 -1.15
CA GLY A 130 -2.82 -20.78 -2.54
C GLY A 130 -1.60 -20.48 -3.38
N THR A 131 -1.63 -20.97 -4.61
CA THR A 131 -0.59 -20.78 -5.63
C THR A 131 -0.80 -19.43 -6.32
N LEU A 132 0.27 -18.66 -6.45
CA LEU A 132 0.24 -17.39 -7.19
C LEU A 132 0.00 -17.67 -8.68
N LEU A 133 -1.07 -17.12 -9.23
CA LEU A 133 -1.33 -17.15 -10.68
C LEU A 133 -0.71 -15.94 -11.37
N TRP A 134 -0.95 -14.74 -10.85
CA TRP A 134 -0.32 -13.52 -11.34
C TRP A 134 -0.42 -12.37 -10.30
N GLU A 135 0.38 -11.34 -10.52
CA GLU A 135 0.42 -10.13 -9.71
C GLU A 135 0.65 -8.89 -10.59
N ILE A 136 -0.02 -7.79 -10.27
CA ILE A 136 0.18 -6.45 -10.83
C ILE A 136 0.63 -5.54 -9.70
N GLY A 137 1.75 -4.85 -9.89
CA GLY A 137 2.34 -4.00 -8.86
C GLY A 137 3.15 -4.78 -7.82
N THR A 138 3.47 -4.14 -6.73
CA THR A 138 4.25 -4.71 -5.61
C THR A 138 3.67 -4.18 -4.31
N ALA A 139 3.31 -5.05 -3.40
CA ALA A 139 2.71 -4.66 -2.12
C ALA A 139 3.77 -3.96 -1.22
N ASP A 140 4.02 -2.68 -1.49
CA ASP A 140 4.98 -1.84 -0.76
C ASP A 140 4.34 -0.57 -0.16
N ARG A 141 3.01 -0.47 -0.23
CA ARG A 141 2.18 0.67 0.19
C ARG A 141 2.40 1.92 -0.64
N SER A 142 2.94 1.79 -1.85
CA SER A 142 3.14 2.90 -2.74
C SER A 142 2.59 2.61 -4.14
N THR A 143 2.32 3.67 -4.88
CA THR A 143 1.88 3.56 -6.27
C THR A 143 3.01 3.82 -7.26
N ARG A 144 4.27 3.84 -6.78
CA ARG A 144 5.45 4.27 -7.56
C ARG A 144 5.72 3.45 -8.81
N HIS A 145 5.28 2.21 -8.84
CA HIS A 145 5.45 1.30 -9.98
C HIS A 145 4.36 1.43 -11.03
N PHE A 146 3.33 2.23 -10.78
CA PHE A 146 2.25 2.51 -11.74
C PHE A 146 2.49 3.76 -12.54
N ARG A 147 1.79 3.87 -13.68
CA ARG A 147 1.80 5.08 -14.50
C ARG A 147 1.40 6.30 -13.67
N HIS A 148 2.20 7.36 -13.74
CA HIS A 148 2.07 8.59 -12.96
C HIS A 148 2.23 8.42 -11.43
N GLY A 149 2.49 7.23 -10.93
CA GLY A 149 2.60 6.95 -9.49
C GLY A 149 3.80 7.61 -8.80
N ARG A 150 4.82 8.04 -9.55
CA ARG A 150 5.99 8.78 -9.03
C ARG A 150 5.83 10.30 -9.08
N ASN A 151 4.81 10.78 -9.76
CA ASN A 151 4.62 12.20 -9.95
C ASN A 151 3.90 12.79 -8.74
N ILE A 152 4.64 13.47 -7.86
CA ILE A 152 4.04 14.22 -6.77
C ILE A 152 3.39 15.47 -7.36
N ARG A 153 2.11 15.68 -7.08
CA ARG A 153 1.30 16.75 -7.64
C ARG A 153 0.70 17.61 -6.55
N HIS A 154 0.54 18.88 -6.86
CA HIS A 154 -0.28 19.76 -6.03
C HIS A 154 -1.75 19.30 -6.10
N TRP A 155 -2.47 19.32 -5.00
CA TRP A 155 -3.86 18.84 -4.93
C TRP A 155 -4.80 19.49 -5.97
N GLY A 156 -4.55 20.75 -6.36
CA GLY A 156 -5.33 21.45 -7.36
C GLY A 156 -5.11 20.99 -8.82
N ASN A 157 -4.06 20.18 -9.06
CA ASN A 157 -3.73 19.71 -10.41
C ASN A 157 -4.66 18.59 -10.91
N PHE A 158 -5.53 18.07 -10.07
CA PHE A 158 -6.55 17.08 -10.47
C PHE A 158 -7.41 17.54 -11.65
N ARG A 159 -7.50 18.85 -11.91
CA ARG A 159 -8.21 19.44 -13.07
C ARG A 159 -7.64 18.99 -14.41
N TRP A 160 -6.38 18.63 -14.47
CA TRP A 160 -5.69 18.21 -15.69
C TRP A 160 -5.76 16.70 -15.92
N TYR A 161 -6.17 15.94 -14.91
CA TYR A 161 -6.21 14.49 -14.97
C TYR A 161 -7.05 13.91 -16.11
N PRO A 162 -8.20 14.51 -16.52
CA PRO A 162 -8.95 14.02 -17.67
C PRO A 162 -8.17 13.99 -18.98
N LYS A 163 -7.18 14.89 -19.10
CA LYS A 163 -6.30 14.94 -20.29
C LYS A 163 -5.10 14.00 -20.20
N GLU A 164 -4.70 13.63 -18.98
CA GLU A 164 -3.50 12.84 -18.71
C GLU A 164 -3.76 11.34 -18.56
N PHE A 165 -4.96 10.97 -18.18
CA PHE A 165 -5.31 9.59 -17.87
C PHE A 165 -6.33 9.06 -18.85
N PRO A 166 -6.17 7.79 -19.28
CA PRO A 166 -7.15 7.15 -20.14
C PRO A 166 -8.48 6.94 -19.41
N ASP A 167 -9.55 6.91 -20.15
CA ASP A 167 -10.88 6.63 -19.63
C ASP A 167 -10.98 5.23 -19.04
N ASP A 168 -10.53 4.22 -19.79
CA ASP A 168 -10.57 2.82 -19.40
C ASP A 168 -9.17 2.20 -19.48
N VAL A 169 -8.89 1.27 -18.60
CA VAL A 169 -7.63 0.51 -18.59
C VAL A 169 -7.93 -0.94 -18.95
N THR A 170 -7.20 -1.43 -19.94
CA THR A 170 -7.11 -2.87 -20.22
C THR A 170 -5.68 -3.33 -19.99
N TYR A 171 -5.49 -4.14 -18.97
CA TYR A 171 -4.19 -4.70 -18.61
C TYR A 171 -4.13 -6.18 -18.95
N THR A 172 -3.19 -6.58 -19.78
CA THR A 172 -3.01 -7.98 -20.18
C THR A 172 -1.78 -8.57 -19.49
N ILE A 173 -2.00 -9.58 -18.64
CA ILE A 173 -0.93 -10.29 -17.93
C ILE A 173 0.04 -10.90 -18.95
N GLY A 174 1.33 -10.69 -18.73
CA GLY A 174 2.40 -11.16 -19.61
C GLY A 174 2.69 -10.26 -20.82
N LYS A 175 1.87 -9.22 -21.07
CA LYS A 175 2.07 -8.24 -22.16
C LYS A 175 2.18 -6.82 -21.65
N SER A 176 1.28 -6.41 -20.77
CA SER A 176 1.26 -5.07 -20.21
C SER A 176 2.27 -4.88 -19.08
N THR A 177 2.71 -3.64 -18.88
CA THR A 177 3.63 -3.26 -17.79
C THR A 177 2.97 -2.25 -16.84
N PRO A 178 3.11 -2.40 -15.52
CA PRO A 178 2.44 -1.52 -14.55
C PRO A 178 2.74 -0.03 -14.77
N SER A 179 3.98 0.31 -15.09
CA SER A 179 4.42 1.71 -15.26
C SER A 179 3.89 2.42 -16.51
N LYS A 180 3.33 1.66 -17.47
CA LYS A 180 2.77 2.19 -18.71
C LYS A 180 1.27 2.01 -18.80
N ASP A 181 0.77 0.84 -18.41
CA ASP A 181 -0.56 0.35 -18.77
C ASP A 181 -1.51 0.30 -17.57
N TRP A 182 -1.03 0.57 -16.35
CA TRP A 182 -1.87 0.67 -15.16
C TRP A 182 -1.68 2.04 -14.49
N ASN A 183 -2.74 2.84 -14.44
CA ASN A 183 -2.67 4.15 -13.80
C ASN A 183 -2.67 4.03 -12.28
N PHE A 184 -2.00 4.95 -11.58
CA PHE A 184 -1.89 4.94 -10.11
C PHE A 184 -3.23 5.00 -9.38
N ALA A 185 -4.25 5.62 -10.01
CA ALA A 185 -5.59 5.76 -9.44
C ALA A 185 -6.67 5.57 -10.50
N GLN A 186 -7.74 4.89 -10.12
CA GLN A 186 -8.98 4.76 -10.87
C GLN A 186 -10.00 5.74 -10.32
N TRP A 187 -10.63 6.53 -11.23
CA TRP A 187 -11.54 7.61 -10.89
C TRP A 187 -12.92 7.37 -11.44
N THR A 188 -13.97 7.85 -10.75
CA THR A 188 -15.35 7.70 -11.22
C THR A 188 -15.74 8.69 -12.33
N TRP A 189 -14.95 9.70 -12.62
CA TRP A 189 -15.30 10.82 -13.49
C TRP A 189 -14.56 10.89 -14.81
N TYR A 190 -13.44 10.18 -14.94
CA TYR A 190 -12.70 10.15 -16.20
C TYR A 190 -13.31 9.24 -17.24
N CYS A 191 -14.12 8.30 -16.81
CA CYS A 191 -14.51 7.19 -17.63
C CYS A 191 -16.01 7.23 -17.93
N LYS A 192 -16.37 7.07 -19.19
CA LYS A 192 -17.74 6.77 -19.59
C LYS A 192 -18.22 5.49 -18.89
N ARG A 193 -17.30 4.57 -18.64
CA ARG A 193 -17.48 3.36 -17.84
C ARG A 193 -16.20 3.11 -17.06
N PRO A 194 -16.13 3.37 -15.75
CA PRO A 194 -14.93 3.18 -14.95
C PRO A 194 -14.65 1.69 -14.69
N TRP A 195 -14.50 0.92 -15.74
CA TRP A 195 -14.30 -0.51 -15.71
C TRP A 195 -12.89 -0.83 -16.18
N TRP A 196 -12.02 -1.07 -15.25
CA TRP A 196 -10.68 -1.52 -15.56
C TRP A 196 -10.66 -3.02 -15.75
N ALA A 197 -10.16 -3.49 -16.88
CA ALA A 197 -10.11 -4.88 -17.27
C ALA A 197 -8.72 -5.46 -17.06
N ILE A 198 -8.64 -6.62 -16.41
CA ILE A 198 -7.43 -7.44 -16.31
C ILE A 198 -7.67 -8.70 -17.13
N GLN A 199 -6.93 -8.85 -18.22
CA GLN A 199 -7.01 -10.00 -19.12
C GLN A 199 -5.83 -10.95 -18.86
N PHE A 200 -6.10 -12.24 -18.79
CA PHE A 200 -5.07 -13.26 -18.57
C PHE A 200 -5.49 -14.61 -19.13
N ASN A 201 -4.50 -15.46 -19.40
CA ASN A 201 -4.70 -16.83 -19.83
C ASN A 201 -4.29 -17.80 -18.72
N LEU A 202 -5.04 -18.88 -18.58
CA LEU A 202 -4.70 -20.00 -17.71
C LEU A 202 -4.49 -21.25 -18.57
N ALA A 203 -3.42 -22.00 -18.29
CA ALA A 203 -3.12 -23.26 -19.00
C ALA A 203 -4.19 -24.33 -18.72
N ARG A 204 -4.80 -24.28 -17.54
CA ARG A 204 -5.87 -25.19 -17.10
C ARG A 204 -6.89 -24.44 -16.26
N GLN A 205 -8.09 -24.96 -16.20
CA GLN A 205 -9.10 -24.47 -15.27
C GLN A 205 -8.67 -24.80 -13.83
N PRO A 206 -8.59 -23.81 -12.93
CA PRO A 206 -8.33 -24.07 -11.53
C PRO A 206 -9.59 -24.64 -10.85
N SER A 207 -9.41 -25.28 -9.69
CA SER A 207 -10.49 -25.86 -8.90
C SER A 207 -10.44 -25.35 -7.47
N GLY A 208 -11.57 -25.45 -6.77
CA GLY A 208 -11.68 -25.05 -5.37
C GLY A 208 -11.94 -23.55 -5.22
N VAL A 209 -11.16 -22.87 -4.41
CA VAL A 209 -11.35 -21.44 -4.10
C VAL A 209 -10.22 -20.60 -4.69
N ALA A 210 -10.56 -19.63 -5.50
CA ALA A 210 -9.63 -18.58 -5.92
C ALA A 210 -9.80 -17.32 -5.06
N THR A 211 -8.73 -16.54 -4.95
CA THR A 211 -8.74 -15.28 -4.20
C THR A 211 -8.08 -14.18 -5.00
N LEU A 212 -8.86 -13.14 -5.29
CA LEU A 212 -8.31 -11.88 -5.77
C LEU A 212 -8.01 -11.00 -4.55
N THR A 213 -6.74 -10.68 -4.36
CA THR A 213 -6.28 -9.79 -3.29
C THR A 213 -6.03 -8.41 -3.85
N LEU A 214 -6.66 -7.40 -3.27
CA LEU A 214 -6.51 -6.00 -3.64
C LEU A 214 -5.83 -5.25 -2.49
N GLY A 215 -4.61 -4.78 -2.70
CA GLY A 215 -3.96 -3.79 -1.86
C GLY A 215 -4.46 -2.40 -2.24
N ILE A 216 -5.17 -1.75 -1.32
CA ILE A 216 -5.74 -0.42 -1.53
C ILE A 216 -4.86 0.59 -0.78
N ALA A 217 -4.07 1.34 -1.54
CA ALA A 217 -3.18 2.36 -0.98
C ALA A 217 -3.98 3.58 -0.47
N ALA A 218 -5.04 3.96 -1.18
CA ALA A 218 -5.97 4.98 -0.74
C ALA A 218 -7.33 4.82 -1.41
N SER A 219 -8.37 5.27 -0.73
CA SER A 219 -9.72 5.41 -1.28
C SER A 219 -10.35 6.71 -0.81
N CYS A 220 -11.01 7.39 -1.72
CA CYS A 220 -11.71 8.64 -1.47
C CYS A 220 -13.09 8.55 -2.11
N PRO A 221 -14.16 8.35 -1.33
CA PRO A 221 -15.53 8.47 -1.82
C PRO A 221 -15.80 9.88 -2.36
N PRO A 222 -16.79 10.05 -3.24
CA PRO A 222 -17.26 11.39 -3.61
C PRO A 222 -17.65 12.16 -2.35
N PRO A 223 -17.44 13.47 -2.27
CA PRO A 223 -17.95 14.29 -1.17
C PRO A 223 -19.45 14.06 -0.97
N HIS A 224 -19.88 14.12 0.29
CA HIS A 224 -21.24 13.77 0.72
C HIS A 224 -21.59 12.28 0.64
N HIS A 225 -20.71 11.43 0.12
CA HIS A 225 -20.86 9.98 0.18
C HIS A 225 -19.94 9.39 1.25
N LYS A 226 -20.49 8.49 2.09
CA LYS A 226 -19.71 7.79 3.13
C LYS A 226 -18.84 6.68 2.55
N LEU A 227 -19.24 6.14 1.41
CA LEU A 227 -18.63 4.96 0.80
C LEU A 227 -18.40 5.14 -0.70
N LEU A 228 -17.34 4.54 -1.18
CA LEU A 228 -17.05 4.30 -2.58
C LEU A 228 -17.29 2.80 -2.84
N HIS A 229 -18.04 2.46 -3.86
CA HIS A 229 -18.34 1.08 -4.19
C HIS A 229 -17.50 0.60 -5.38
N LEU A 230 -16.77 -0.50 -5.16
CA LEU A 230 -16.00 -1.19 -6.18
C LEU A 230 -16.66 -2.56 -6.45
N ARG A 231 -17.15 -2.75 -7.67
CA ARG A 231 -17.69 -4.03 -8.13
C ARG A 231 -16.58 -4.85 -8.77
N VAL A 232 -16.47 -6.10 -8.35
CA VAL A 232 -15.57 -7.10 -8.96
C VAL A 232 -16.41 -8.06 -9.78
N MET A 233 -16.07 -8.17 -11.07
CA MET A 233 -16.69 -9.10 -12.00
C MET A 233 -15.65 -10.02 -12.60
N ILE A 234 -15.96 -11.28 -12.80
CA ILE A 234 -15.07 -12.28 -13.41
C ILE A 234 -15.84 -12.97 -14.53
N ASN A 235 -15.31 -12.93 -15.74
CA ASN A 235 -15.93 -13.51 -16.94
C ASN A 235 -17.43 -13.11 -17.12
N GLY A 236 -17.74 -11.84 -16.81
CA GLY A 236 -19.08 -11.27 -16.91
C GLY A 236 -19.96 -11.49 -15.67
N GLN A 237 -19.58 -12.32 -14.72
CA GLN A 237 -20.33 -12.57 -13.50
C GLN A 237 -19.89 -11.63 -12.36
N ILE A 238 -20.85 -11.03 -11.65
CA ILE A 238 -20.58 -10.23 -10.44
C ILE A 238 -20.21 -11.20 -9.32
N VAL A 239 -18.99 -11.04 -8.79
CA VAL A 239 -18.48 -11.87 -7.69
C VAL A 239 -18.66 -11.16 -6.35
N GLN A 240 -18.36 -9.86 -6.30
CA GLN A 240 -18.45 -9.10 -5.06
C GLN A 240 -18.60 -7.60 -5.32
N ASN A 241 -19.36 -6.93 -4.45
CA ASN A 241 -19.36 -5.49 -4.29
C ASN A 241 -18.61 -5.14 -3.00
N ILE A 242 -17.57 -4.30 -3.12
CA ILE A 242 -16.72 -3.88 -2.01
C ILE A 242 -17.06 -2.45 -1.65
N SER A 243 -17.33 -2.18 -0.39
CA SER A 243 -17.52 -0.82 0.12
C SER A 243 -16.22 -0.31 0.73
N LEU A 244 -15.71 0.81 0.20
CA LEU A 244 -14.49 1.46 0.63
C LEU A 244 -14.84 2.78 1.35
N LYS A 245 -14.38 2.91 2.58
CA LYS A 245 -14.45 4.17 3.34
C LYS A 245 -13.35 5.11 2.86
N LYS A 246 -13.48 6.40 3.20
CA LYS A 246 -12.40 7.37 3.00
C LYS A 246 -11.18 6.95 3.83
N SER A 247 -10.05 6.73 3.17
CA SER A 247 -8.78 6.41 3.83
C SER A 247 -7.75 7.53 3.69
N GLY A 248 -7.94 8.48 2.78
CA GLY A 248 -7.05 9.61 2.60
C GLY A 248 -7.33 10.39 1.32
N MET A 249 -6.63 11.51 1.19
CA MET A 249 -6.70 12.42 0.02
C MET A 249 -5.48 12.24 -0.91
N ALA A 250 -4.67 11.21 -0.70
CA ALA A 250 -3.47 10.93 -1.49
C ALA A 250 -3.79 10.70 -2.98
N VAL A 251 -5.00 10.24 -3.29
CA VAL A 251 -5.50 10.07 -4.67
C VAL A 251 -5.34 11.33 -5.53
N TYR A 252 -5.38 12.52 -4.92
CA TYR A 252 -5.23 13.81 -5.61
C TYR A 252 -3.78 14.22 -5.82
N ARG A 253 -2.82 13.56 -5.20
CA ARG A 253 -1.40 13.96 -5.20
C ARG A 253 -0.46 12.96 -5.83
N SER A 254 -0.89 11.74 -6.10
CA SER A 254 -0.07 10.56 -6.39
C SER A 254 1.07 10.34 -5.38
N GLY A 255 1.36 9.14 -5.00
CA GLY A 255 2.39 8.84 -4.01
C GLY A 255 1.82 8.41 -2.66
N GLY A 256 0.82 7.54 -2.68
CA GLY A 256 0.12 7.07 -1.51
C GLY A 256 0.93 6.18 -0.59
N GLN A 257 1.81 6.77 0.22
CA GLN A 257 2.40 6.05 1.35
C GLN A 257 1.62 6.24 2.66
N ASP A 258 0.74 7.23 2.76
CA ASP A 258 0.29 7.75 4.05
C ASP A 258 -1.23 7.72 4.25
N SER A 259 -1.90 6.86 3.51
CA SER A 259 -3.32 6.63 3.73
C SER A 259 -3.53 5.39 4.59
N ASP A 260 -4.70 5.28 5.20
CA ASP A 260 -5.14 4.06 5.88
C ASP A 260 -5.20 2.91 4.86
N TYR A 261 -4.08 2.19 4.76
CA TYR A 261 -3.89 1.11 3.81
C TYR A 261 -4.81 -0.06 4.13
N GLY A 262 -5.58 -0.48 3.15
CA GLY A 262 -6.53 -1.56 3.29
C GLY A 262 -6.24 -2.74 2.37
N VAL A 263 -6.49 -3.95 2.86
CA VAL A 263 -6.46 -5.16 2.02
C VAL A 263 -7.87 -5.69 1.88
N ARG A 264 -8.26 -6.05 0.66
CA ARG A 264 -9.53 -6.69 0.36
C ARG A 264 -9.29 -8.04 -0.28
N TYR A 265 -9.96 -9.05 0.25
CA TYR A 265 -9.91 -10.42 -0.25
C TYR A 265 -11.25 -10.76 -0.89
N VAL A 266 -11.26 -10.91 -2.20
CA VAL A 266 -12.41 -11.39 -2.97
C VAL A 266 -12.22 -12.88 -3.18
N ARG A 267 -12.95 -13.70 -2.42
CA ARG A 267 -12.93 -15.16 -2.53
C ARG A 267 -14.10 -15.61 -3.38
N PHE A 268 -13.83 -16.52 -4.29
CA PHE A 268 -14.84 -17.04 -5.21
C PHE A 268 -14.53 -18.49 -5.61
N ASN A 269 -15.56 -19.19 -6.10
CA ASN A 269 -15.39 -20.52 -6.66
C ASN A 269 -14.52 -20.42 -7.94
N ALA A 270 -13.42 -21.16 -7.97
CA ALA A 270 -12.48 -21.13 -9.08
C ALA A 270 -13.09 -21.64 -10.40
N ASP A 271 -14.21 -22.35 -10.37
CA ASP A 271 -14.94 -22.85 -11.56
C ASP A 271 -15.44 -21.71 -12.49
N ILE A 272 -15.51 -20.47 -11.98
CA ILE A 272 -15.80 -19.29 -12.80
C ILE A 272 -14.67 -18.99 -13.79
N LEU A 273 -13.44 -19.38 -13.45
CA LEU A 273 -12.26 -19.27 -14.32
C LEU A 273 -12.25 -20.40 -15.35
N LYS A 274 -11.67 -20.12 -16.50
CA LYS A 274 -11.61 -21.08 -17.63
C LYS A 274 -10.16 -21.38 -17.98
N ALA A 275 -9.91 -22.53 -18.55
CA ALA A 275 -8.71 -22.73 -19.36
C ALA A 275 -8.77 -21.73 -20.54
N GLY A 276 -7.62 -21.14 -20.90
CA GLY A 276 -7.57 -20.07 -21.90
C GLY A 276 -7.89 -18.71 -21.31
N ARG A 277 -8.59 -17.86 -22.07
CA ARG A 277 -8.79 -16.44 -21.80
C ARG A 277 -9.78 -16.18 -20.67
N ASN A 278 -9.38 -15.33 -19.73
CA ASN A 278 -10.20 -14.83 -18.63
C ASN A 278 -10.11 -13.30 -18.53
N THR A 279 -11.14 -12.69 -17.96
CA THR A 279 -11.18 -11.25 -17.71
C THR A 279 -11.76 -10.96 -16.33
N ILE A 280 -11.03 -10.16 -15.54
CA ILE A 280 -11.55 -9.55 -14.31
C ILE A 280 -11.81 -8.10 -14.60
N HIS A 281 -13.01 -7.61 -14.23
CA HIS A 281 -13.33 -6.19 -14.25
C HIS A 281 -13.39 -5.63 -12.84
N LEU A 282 -12.72 -4.50 -12.64
CA LEU A 282 -12.80 -3.66 -11.45
C LEU A 282 -13.60 -2.41 -11.82
N ALA A 283 -14.87 -2.37 -11.43
CA ALA A 283 -15.80 -1.31 -11.81
C ALA A 283 -16.12 -0.41 -10.62
N LEU A 284 -15.67 0.84 -10.65
CA LEU A 284 -16.11 1.82 -9.67
C LEU A 284 -17.54 2.22 -9.94
N GLN A 285 -18.36 2.13 -8.90
CA GLN A 285 -19.74 2.61 -8.92
C GLN A 285 -19.76 4.04 -8.39
N GLY A 286 -20.13 4.96 -9.21
CA GLY A 286 -20.26 6.38 -8.90
C GLY A 286 -21.25 7.03 -9.86
N SER A 287 -21.45 8.32 -9.75
CA SER A 287 -22.34 9.05 -10.64
C SER A 287 -22.02 8.75 -12.11
N THR A 288 -22.97 8.14 -12.81
CA THR A 288 -22.90 7.86 -14.24
C THR A 288 -22.95 9.14 -15.10
N LYS A 289 -23.14 10.30 -14.48
CA LYS A 289 -23.14 11.59 -15.14
C LYS A 289 -21.74 12.18 -15.11
N PHE A 290 -21.15 12.30 -16.27
CA PHE A 290 -19.93 13.10 -16.47
C PHE A 290 -20.15 14.50 -15.89
N PRO A 291 -19.25 15.00 -15.05
CA PRO A 291 -19.30 16.39 -14.67
C PRO A 291 -19.02 17.24 -15.93
N LYS A 292 -20.04 17.93 -16.41
CA LYS A 292 -19.97 18.78 -17.61
C LYS A 292 -19.05 20.01 -17.43
N SER A 293 -18.51 20.22 -16.21
CA SER A 293 -17.68 21.38 -15.91
C SER A 293 -16.70 21.12 -14.77
N VAL A 294 -15.62 21.90 -14.72
CA VAL A 294 -14.67 21.93 -13.59
C VAL A 294 -15.39 22.24 -12.27
N ALA A 295 -16.45 23.04 -12.30
CA ALA A 295 -17.26 23.34 -11.11
C ALA A 295 -18.00 22.13 -10.55
N ALA A 296 -18.40 21.18 -11.40
CA ALA A 296 -19.02 19.91 -10.95
C ALA A 296 -17.99 18.98 -10.31
N ILE A 297 -16.75 19.04 -10.77
CA ILE A 297 -15.61 18.36 -10.16
C ILE A 297 -15.33 18.95 -8.77
N GLN A 298 -15.31 20.27 -8.65
CA GLN A 298 -15.11 20.98 -7.37
C GLN A 298 -16.25 20.75 -6.37
N ARG A 299 -17.47 20.48 -6.85
CA ARG A 299 -18.63 20.12 -6.00
C ARG A 299 -18.66 18.66 -5.56
N GLY A 300 -17.62 17.90 -5.89
CA GLY A 300 -17.35 16.65 -5.22
C GLY A 300 -18.17 15.46 -5.67
N GLN A 301 -18.43 15.31 -6.95
CA GLN A 301 -19.10 14.13 -7.50
C GLN A 301 -18.12 13.02 -7.87
N VAL A 302 -16.90 13.05 -7.32
CA VAL A 302 -15.80 12.23 -7.79
C VAL A 302 -15.27 11.35 -6.67
N GLY A 303 -15.23 10.06 -6.92
CA GLY A 303 -14.56 9.08 -6.09
C GLY A 303 -13.36 8.49 -6.80
N ALA A 304 -12.39 8.00 -6.01
CA ALA A 304 -11.21 7.36 -6.55
C ALA A 304 -10.68 6.25 -5.64
N VAL A 305 -10.02 5.28 -6.24
CA VAL A 305 -9.26 4.24 -5.55
C VAL A 305 -7.84 4.19 -6.12
N MET A 306 -6.86 4.09 -5.23
CA MET A 306 -5.46 3.84 -5.56
C MET A 306 -5.12 2.41 -5.20
N TYR A 307 -4.61 1.67 -6.18
CA TYR A 307 -4.10 0.32 -5.95
C TYR A 307 -2.60 0.36 -5.64
N ASP A 308 -2.18 -0.49 -4.72
CA ASP A 308 -0.78 -0.77 -4.45
C ASP A 308 -0.33 -2.03 -5.20
N ALA A 309 -1.07 -3.12 -5.02
CA ALA A 309 -0.87 -4.36 -5.74
C ALA A 309 -2.18 -5.12 -5.89
N ILE A 310 -2.27 -5.90 -6.96
CA ILE A 310 -3.41 -6.77 -7.26
C ILE A 310 -2.87 -8.16 -7.53
N ARG A 311 -3.41 -9.17 -6.86
CA ARG A 311 -2.91 -10.54 -6.96
C ARG A 311 -4.04 -11.54 -7.09
N LEU A 312 -3.92 -12.47 -8.02
CA LEU A 312 -4.79 -13.64 -8.11
C LEU A 312 -4.02 -14.89 -7.65
N SER A 313 -4.63 -15.63 -6.75
CA SER A 313 -4.14 -16.95 -6.32
C SER A 313 -5.27 -17.97 -6.33
N ASP A 314 -4.94 -19.22 -6.61
CA ASP A 314 -5.86 -20.35 -6.46
C ASP A 314 -5.51 -21.17 -5.22
N TYR A 315 -6.53 -21.80 -4.68
CA TYR A 315 -6.43 -22.74 -3.57
C TYR A 315 -6.91 -24.09 -4.07
N ALA A 316 -6.03 -24.82 -4.75
CA ALA A 316 -6.33 -26.21 -5.02
C ALA A 316 -6.60 -26.88 -3.68
N ARG A 317 -7.78 -27.47 -3.48
CA ARG A 317 -8.02 -28.39 -2.35
C ARG A 317 -6.91 -29.42 -2.44
N LEU A 318 -6.05 -29.49 -1.41
CA LEU A 318 -5.22 -30.66 -1.23
C LEU A 318 -6.21 -31.84 -1.28
N ALA A 319 -6.07 -32.67 -2.31
CA ALA A 319 -6.80 -33.93 -2.33
C ALA A 319 -6.45 -34.62 -1.02
N THR A 320 -7.40 -34.72 -0.12
CA THR A 320 -7.30 -35.60 1.03
C THR A 320 -7.06 -36.98 0.47
N ARG A 321 -5.80 -37.43 0.57
CA ARG A 321 -5.46 -38.85 0.38
C ARG A 321 -5.89 -39.62 1.62
#